data_506f2004cfda779d00712aad7873caa0
#
_entry.id   506f2004cfda779d00712aad7873caa0
#
_cell.length_a   1.000
_cell.length_b   1.000
_cell.length_c   1.000
_cell.angle_alpha   90.00
_cell.angle_beta   90.00
_cell.angle_gamma   90.00
#
_symmetry.space_group_name_H-M   'P 1'
#
loop_
_entity.id
_entity.type
_entity.pdbx_description
1 polymer ?
#
loop_
_entity_poly.entity_id
_entity_poly.type
_entity_poly.pdbx_seq_one_letter_code
_entity_poly.pdbx_strand_id
1 'polypeptide(L)'
;MSIWTSRANRAALLLTALVTACGGIGPLRPQGPPPMRQIAVTSDQIIITGPQGFCIDPGSTDDRADTAFVLLGNCAVISNRRNEAQPQVQAVLTASVSEAGLGTTLRESIPEMDRFFRSEEGRQLLSRGGDADSVEILDSFFQGDVYFLHARDTSAGEIEAVTETYWRSYLDAGPRIATLTVLETEAPPVGSEESLATLQEFTNAVIAANADAAQAPLAALPPASPIVQPAAAPRAGNGTLWNVGLFRRIMGR
;
A
#
# COMPACT_ATOMS: atom_id res chain seq x y z
N MET A 1 -2.80 -46.09 -81.93
CA MET A 1 -3.71 -47.30 -81.95
C MET A 1 -4.20 -47.49 -80.52
N SER A 2 -5.54 -47.52 -80.46
CA SER A 2 -6.49 -48.03 -79.46
C SER A 2 -6.65 -47.19 -78.16
N ILE A 3 -7.57 -46.37 -78.21
CA ILE A 3 -8.86 -46.15 -77.60
C ILE A 3 -9.30 -47.32 -76.67
N TRP A 4 -9.57 -47.03 -75.44
CA TRP A 4 -10.78 -47.53 -74.75
C TRP A 4 -11.27 -46.65 -73.63
N THR A 5 -12.44 -46.16 -73.86
CA THR A 5 -13.35 -45.46 -72.92
C THR A 5 -13.91 -46.42 -71.89
N SER A 6 -14.11 -46.06 -70.69
CA SER A 6 -15.22 -46.54 -69.90
C SER A 6 -15.74 -45.55 -68.87
N ARG A 7 -17.04 -45.39 -68.94
CA ARG A 7 -17.89 -44.44 -68.23
C ARG A 7 -18.20 -44.90 -66.76
N ALA A 8 -18.58 -43.96 -66.03
CA ALA A 8 -19.58 -43.91 -64.95
C ALA A 8 -19.21 -44.48 -63.57
N ASN A 9 -19.22 -43.70 -62.56
CA ASN A 9 -20.42 -43.54 -61.74
C ASN A 9 -20.33 -42.36 -60.82
N ARG A 10 -21.35 -41.53 -60.91
CA ARG A 10 -21.59 -40.42 -59.96
C ARG A 10 -22.18 -41.05 -58.71
N ALA A 11 -21.46 -40.88 -57.58
CA ALA A 11 -22.08 -40.97 -56.28
C ALA A 11 -21.60 -39.74 -55.44
N ALA A 12 -22.50 -38.80 -55.42
CA ALA A 12 -22.35 -37.62 -54.58
C ALA A 12 -22.52 -38.03 -53.09
N LEU A 13 -21.49 -38.08 -52.34
CA LEU A 13 -21.56 -38.15 -50.88
C LEU A 13 -21.26 -36.75 -50.30
N LEU A 14 -22.32 -36.02 -50.00
CA LEU A 14 -22.33 -34.83 -49.20
C LEU A 14 -21.95 -35.24 -47.77
N LEU A 15 -20.66 -35.13 -47.44
CA LEU A 15 -20.20 -35.19 -46.05
C LEU A 15 -20.34 -33.77 -45.45
N THR A 16 -21.47 -33.52 -44.79
CA THR A 16 -21.65 -32.37 -43.89
C THR A 16 -20.75 -32.54 -42.67
N ALA A 17 -19.61 -31.92 -42.72
CA ALA A 17 -18.75 -31.78 -41.53
C ALA A 17 -19.43 -30.81 -40.54
N LEU A 18 -20.10 -31.37 -39.53
CA LEU A 18 -20.48 -30.63 -38.34
C LEU A 18 -19.19 -30.29 -37.57
N VAL A 19 -18.71 -29.07 -37.76
CA VAL A 19 -17.70 -28.48 -36.89
C VAL A 19 -18.41 -28.12 -35.58
N THR A 20 -18.42 -29.04 -34.64
CA THR A 20 -18.72 -28.72 -33.23
C THR A 20 -17.60 -27.85 -32.69
N ALA A 21 -17.79 -26.54 -32.77
CA ALA A 21 -17.00 -25.59 -32.03
C ALA A 21 -17.28 -25.78 -30.52
N CYS A 22 -16.55 -26.71 -29.89
CA CYS A 22 -16.43 -26.72 -28.45
C CYS A 22 -15.65 -25.46 -28.06
N GLY A 23 -16.37 -24.35 -27.95
CA GLY A 23 -15.90 -23.20 -27.19
C GLY A 23 -15.69 -23.65 -25.74
N GLY A 24 -14.48 -24.06 -25.43
CA GLY A 24 -14.08 -24.34 -24.05
C GLY A 24 -14.26 -23.06 -23.23
N ILE A 25 -15.41 -22.96 -22.54
CA ILE A 25 -15.51 -22.03 -21.40
C ILE A 25 -14.56 -22.62 -20.37
N GLY A 26 -13.31 -22.13 -20.42
CA GLY A 26 -12.34 -22.43 -19.35
C GLY A 26 -12.99 -22.11 -18.02
N PRO A 27 -12.67 -22.84 -16.94
CA PRO A 27 -13.24 -22.57 -15.64
C PRO A 27 -12.99 -21.10 -15.29
N LEU A 28 -14.06 -20.32 -15.18
CA LEU A 28 -14.02 -18.97 -14.67
C LEU A 28 -13.41 -19.08 -13.27
N ARG A 29 -12.13 -18.67 -13.12
CA ARG A 29 -11.54 -18.57 -11.79
C ARG A 29 -12.42 -17.61 -11.01
N PRO A 30 -12.87 -17.99 -9.80
CA PRO A 30 -13.64 -17.08 -8.98
C PRO A 30 -12.80 -15.83 -8.74
N GLN A 31 -13.35 -14.68 -9.12
CA GLN A 31 -12.73 -13.40 -8.81
C GLN A 31 -12.91 -13.15 -7.32
N GLY A 32 -11.88 -12.65 -6.68
CA GLY A 32 -11.95 -12.21 -5.29
C GLY A 32 -12.96 -11.07 -5.08
N PRO A 33 -13.18 -10.65 -3.84
CA PRO A 33 -14.02 -9.49 -3.52
C PRO A 33 -13.48 -8.23 -4.20
N PRO A 34 -14.32 -7.18 -4.36
CA PRO A 34 -13.83 -5.87 -4.82
C PRO A 34 -12.67 -5.39 -3.95
N PRO A 35 -11.62 -4.79 -4.55
CA PRO A 35 -10.50 -4.31 -3.77
C PRO A 35 -10.90 -3.13 -2.88
N MET A 36 -10.39 -3.12 -1.65
CA MET A 36 -10.57 -2.03 -0.70
C MET A 36 -9.61 -0.91 -1.06
N ARG A 37 -10.14 0.27 -1.45
CA ARG A 37 -9.33 1.41 -1.87
C ARG A 37 -9.04 2.38 -0.74
N GLN A 38 -9.87 2.41 0.29
CA GLN A 38 -9.72 3.24 1.47
C GLN A 38 -10.25 2.54 2.71
N ILE A 39 -9.72 2.93 3.86
CA ILE A 39 -10.16 2.46 5.17
C ILE A 39 -10.12 3.62 6.16
N ALA A 40 -11.14 3.70 7.04
CA ALA A 40 -11.10 4.56 8.20
C ALA A 40 -10.53 3.78 9.37
N VAL A 41 -9.52 4.31 10.01
CA VAL A 41 -8.82 3.68 11.15
C VAL A 41 -8.77 4.61 12.35
N THR A 42 -8.51 4.04 13.51
CA THR A 42 -8.50 4.70 14.82
C THR A 42 -9.87 5.25 15.24
N SER A 43 -9.98 5.61 16.52
CA SER A 43 -11.20 6.23 17.07
C SER A 43 -11.58 7.55 16.39
N ASP A 44 -10.59 8.26 15.82
CA ASP A 44 -10.79 9.54 15.11
C ASP A 44 -11.14 9.36 13.62
N GLN A 45 -11.32 8.10 13.18
CA GLN A 45 -11.71 7.78 11.81
C GLN A 45 -10.78 8.37 10.74
N ILE A 46 -9.47 8.29 10.96
CA ILE A 46 -8.46 8.73 9.99
C ILE A 46 -8.58 7.87 8.74
N ILE A 47 -8.75 8.50 7.59
CA ILE A 47 -8.91 7.82 6.32
C ILE A 47 -7.53 7.59 5.69
N ILE A 48 -7.22 6.32 5.45
CA ILE A 48 -6.05 5.92 4.66
C ILE A 48 -6.52 5.45 3.29
N THR A 49 -5.93 6.02 2.26
CA THR A 49 -6.17 5.67 0.86
C THR A 49 -4.88 5.81 0.07
N GLY A 50 -4.66 4.93 -0.90
CA GLY A 50 -3.45 4.94 -1.74
C GLY A 50 -3.66 5.66 -3.07
N PRO A 51 -2.57 5.91 -3.82
CA PRO A 51 -2.64 6.37 -5.20
C PRO A 51 -3.25 5.29 -6.11
N GLN A 52 -3.50 5.67 -7.38
CA GLN A 52 -4.12 4.76 -8.35
C GLN A 52 -3.32 3.44 -8.49
N GLY A 53 -4.02 2.32 -8.44
CA GLY A 53 -3.44 0.99 -8.57
C GLY A 53 -3.05 0.35 -7.23
N PHE A 54 -2.99 1.10 -6.14
CA PHE A 54 -2.76 0.59 -4.81
C PHE A 54 -4.06 0.40 -4.04
N CYS A 55 -4.18 -0.72 -3.36
CA CYS A 55 -5.34 -1.10 -2.55
C CYS A 55 -4.87 -1.63 -1.19
N ILE A 56 -5.74 -1.51 -0.21
CA ILE A 56 -5.48 -1.95 1.15
C ILE A 56 -5.51 -3.48 1.20
N ASP A 57 -4.51 -4.05 1.88
CA ASP A 57 -4.51 -5.46 2.27
C ASP A 57 -5.16 -5.62 3.66
N PRO A 58 -6.40 -6.11 3.74
CA PRO A 58 -7.08 -6.29 5.02
C PRO A 58 -6.38 -7.32 5.92
N GLY A 59 -5.64 -8.26 5.31
CA GLY A 59 -4.94 -9.31 6.05
C GLY A 59 -3.71 -8.81 6.82
N SER A 60 -3.12 -7.70 6.35
CA SER A 60 -1.93 -7.08 6.93
C SER A 60 -2.24 -5.73 7.60
N THR A 61 -3.52 -5.38 7.75
CA THR A 61 -3.96 -4.15 8.42
C THR A 61 -4.25 -4.45 9.89
N ASP A 62 -3.72 -3.61 10.79
CA ASP A 62 -3.94 -3.67 12.23
C ASP A 62 -4.49 -2.31 12.71
N ASP A 63 -5.73 -2.30 13.21
CA ASP A 63 -6.39 -1.12 13.79
C ASP A 63 -6.71 -1.38 15.27
N ARG A 64 -6.07 -0.62 16.15
CA ARG A 64 -6.16 -0.76 17.61
C ARG A 64 -6.92 0.39 18.28
N ALA A 65 -7.71 1.13 17.56
CA ALA A 65 -8.43 2.32 18.00
C ALA A 65 -7.51 3.51 18.37
N ASP A 66 -6.40 3.28 19.07
CA ASP A 66 -5.44 4.34 19.44
C ASP A 66 -4.32 4.49 18.40
N THR A 67 -4.00 3.42 17.71
CA THR A 67 -2.96 3.38 16.66
C THR A 67 -3.40 2.48 15.55
N ALA A 68 -2.88 2.71 14.34
CA ALA A 68 -3.15 1.81 13.23
C ALA A 68 -1.92 1.59 12.36
N PHE A 69 -1.89 0.42 11.72
CA PHE A 69 -0.98 0.10 10.64
C PHE A 69 -1.79 -0.42 9.45
N VAL A 70 -1.54 0.14 8.27
CA VAL A 70 -2.23 -0.22 7.03
C VAL A 70 -1.17 -0.54 5.97
N LEU A 71 -1.29 -1.71 5.36
CA LEU A 71 -0.47 -2.10 4.22
C LEU A 71 -1.29 -1.96 2.93
N LEU A 72 -0.67 -1.38 1.91
CA LEU A 72 -1.25 -1.27 0.58
C LEU A 72 -0.32 -1.90 -0.45
N GLY A 73 -0.91 -2.58 -1.41
CA GLY A 73 -0.19 -3.20 -2.52
C GLY A 73 -0.99 -3.13 -3.81
N ASN A 74 -0.49 -3.77 -4.86
CA ASN A 74 -1.14 -3.82 -6.16
C ASN A 74 -2.57 -4.37 -6.05
N CYS A 75 -3.56 -3.58 -6.49
CA CYS A 75 -4.98 -3.93 -6.43
C CYS A 75 -5.31 -5.26 -7.09
N ALA A 76 -4.70 -5.56 -8.25
CA ALA A 76 -4.96 -6.80 -8.96
C ALA A 76 -4.43 -8.03 -8.21
N VAL A 77 -3.32 -7.87 -7.49
CA VAL A 77 -2.71 -8.94 -6.67
C VAL A 77 -3.56 -9.18 -5.43
N ILE A 78 -3.86 -8.14 -4.65
CA ILE A 78 -4.63 -8.24 -3.41
C ILE A 78 -6.03 -8.80 -3.66
N SER A 79 -6.73 -8.32 -4.70
CA SER A 79 -8.10 -8.74 -4.99
C SER A 79 -8.20 -10.00 -5.86
N ASN A 80 -7.08 -10.52 -6.38
CA ASN A 80 -7.05 -11.58 -7.40
C ASN A 80 -7.93 -11.26 -8.63
N ARG A 81 -7.96 -9.98 -9.05
CA ARG A 81 -8.74 -9.46 -10.17
C ARG A 81 -7.83 -8.82 -11.21
N ARG A 82 -7.62 -9.48 -12.34
CA ARG A 82 -6.66 -9.04 -13.37
C ARG A 82 -7.02 -7.72 -14.06
N ASN A 83 -8.28 -7.30 -13.97
CA ASN A 83 -8.78 -6.09 -14.63
C ASN A 83 -8.68 -4.84 -13.74
N GLU A 84 -8.13 -4.96 -12.53
CA GLU A 84 -7.88 -3.79 -11.68
C GLU A 84 -6.72 -2.95 -12.23
N ALA A 85 -6.78 -1.65 -11.94
CA ALA A 85 -5.71 -0.73 -12.29
C ALA A 85 -4.39 -1.20 -11.67
N GLN A 86 -3.33 -1.13 -12.47
CA GLN A 86 -1.98 -1.44 -12.01
C GLN A 86 -1.31 -0.17 -11.49
N PRO A 87 -0.50 -0.24 -10.44
CA PRO A 87 0.33 0.87 -10.03
C PRO A 87 1.43 1.15 -11.08
N GLN A 88 1.88 2.39 -11.17
CA GLN A 88 2.96 2.78 -12.09
C GLN A 88 4.30 2.22 -11.63
N VAL A 89 4.50 2.07 -10.32
CA VAL A 89 5.71 1.52 -9.72
C VAL A 89 5.41 0.23 -8.96
N GLN A 90 6.37 -0.69 -8.95
CA GLN A 90 6.29 -1.90 -8.14
C GLN A 90 6.80 -1.57 -6.74
N ALA A 91 5.88 -1.38 -5.82
CA ALA A 91 6.18 -1.01 -4.44
C ALA A 91 5.14 -1.59 -3.47
N VAL A 92 5.52 -1.64 -2.21
CA VAL A 92 4.62 -1.83 -1.08
C VAL A 92 4.50 -0.49 -0.37
N LEU A 93 3.28 -0.04 -0.12
CA LEU A 93 3.03 1.17 0.64
C LEU A 93 2.58 0.81 2.05
N THR A 94 3.02 1.58 3.04
CA THR A 94 2.54 1.43 4.40
C THR A 94 2.11 2.77 4.98
N ALA A 95 1.10 2.75 5.81
CA ALA A 95 0.69 3.88 6.62
C ALA A 95 0.63 3.45 8.09
N SER A 96 1.29 4.23 8.95
CA SER A 96 1.16 4.08 10.40
C SER A 96 0.51 5.35 10.96
N VAL A 97 -0.47 5.18 11.84
CA VAL A 97 -1.14 6.29 12.53
C VAL A 97 -0.80 6.22 14.00
N SER A 98 -0.26 7.33 14.54
CA SER A 98 0.16 7.42 15.94
C SER A 98 -1.02 7.51 16.91
N GLU A 99 -0.74 7.39 18.21
CA GLU A 99 -1.65 7.87 19.25
C GLU A 99 -1.95 9.37 19.06
N ALA A 100 -3.10 9.82 19.55
CA ALA A 100 -3.44 11.24 19.49
C ALA A 100 -2.43 12.08 20.27
N GLY A 101 -1.94 13.15 19.64
CA GLY A 101 -0.98 14.07 20.23
C GLY A 101 -1.62 15.08 21.18
N LEU A 102 -0.81 15.75 21.96
CA LEU A 102 -1.24 16.76 22.95
C LEU A 102 -1.40 18.18 22.35
N GLY A 103 -1.69 18.27 21.03
CA GLY A 103 -2.05 19.56 20.42
C GLY A 103 -0.91 20.36 19.77
N THR A 104 0.31 19.82 19.70
CA THR A 104 1.38 20.40 18.87
C THR A 104 1.28 19.86 17.45
N THR A 105 1.35 20.75 16.47
CA THR A 105 1.36 20.36 15.05
C THR A 105 2.75 19.87 14.64
N LEU A 106 2.80 19.04 13.63
CA LEU A 106 4.05 18.58 13.03
C LEU A 106 4.91 19.76 12.59
N ARG A 107 4.30 20.79 12.01
CA ARG A 107 4.96 22.00 11.54
C ARG A 107 5.81 22.70 12.61
N GLU A 108 5.31 22.73 13.87
CA GLU A 108 6.02 23.35 14.99
C GLU A 108 7.22 22.51 15.44
N SER A 109 7.23 21.22 15.13
CA SER A 109 8.26 20.24 15.53
C SER A 109 9.27 19.93 14.42
N ILE A 110 9.14 20.55 13.26
CA ILE A 110 9.95 20.27 12.05
C ILE A 110 11.47 20.34 12.31
N PRO A 111 12.05 21.42 12.88
CA PRO A 111 13.50 21.51 13.09
C PRO A 111 14.01 20.46 14.07
N GLU A 112 13.19 20.13 15.07
CA GLU A 112 13.48 19.08 16.05
C GLU A 112 13.45 17.69 15.41
N MET A 113 12.52 17.45 14.49
CA MET A 113 12.41 16.18 13.77
C MET A 113 13.63 15.88 12.91
N ASP A 114 14.08 16.83 12.09
CA ASP A 114 15.28 16.63 11.25
C ASP A 114 16.50 16.33 12.10
N ARG A 115 16.70 17.11 13.16
CA ARG A 115 17.80 16.87 14.11
C ARG A 115 17.68 15.51 14.80
N PHE A 116 16.45 15.12 15.18
CA PHE A 116 16.19 13.86 15.85
C PHE A 116 16.51 12.67 14.93
N PHE A 117 16.01 12.66 13.70
CA PHE A 117 16.27 11.55 12.78
C PHE A 117 17.75 11.37 12.44
N ARG A 118 18.54 12.46 12.47
CA ARG A 118 20.00 12.42 12.28
C ARG A 118 20.76 11.97 13.53
N SER A 119 20.13 11.92 14.68
CA SER A 119 20.72 11.35 15.90
C SER A 119 20.80 9.83 15.86
N GLU A 120 21.62 9.25 16.71
CA GLU A 120 21.70 7.79 16.88
C GLU A 120 20.32 7.19 17.24
N GLU A 121 19.64 7.82 18.20
CA GLU A 121 18.30 7.39 18.64
C GLU A 121 17.27 7.45 17.50
N GLY A 122 17.30 8.51 16.69
CA GLY A 122 16.43 8.65 15.53
C GLY A 122 16.70 7.61 14.45
N ARG A 123 17.98 7.35 14.13
CA ARG A 123 18.35 6.30 13.19
C ARG A 123 17.97 4.91 13.70
N GLN A 124 18.15 4.63 14.97
CA GLN A 124 17.71 3.38 15.59
C GLN A 124 16.21 3.14 15.38
N LEU A 125 15.39 4.19 15.49
CA LEU A 125 13.95 4.10 15.25
C LEU A 125 13.58 3.99 13.76
N LEU A 126 14.43 4.43 12.85
CA LEU A 126 14.27 4.26 11.42
C LEU A 126 14.69 2.88 10.95
N SER A 127 15.58 2.22 11.68
CA SER A 127 16.08 0.89 11.37
C SER A 127 15.01 -0.18 11.54
N ARG A 128 14.89 -1.06 10.56
CA ARG A 128 14.05 -2.27 10.61
C ARG A 128 14.56 -3.29 11.64
N GLY A 129 15.87 -3.35 11.80
CA GLY A 129 16.52 -4.23 12.78
C GLY A 129 16.77 -3.57 14.14
N GLY A 130 16.48 -2.28 14.31
CA GLY A 130 16.74 -1.53 15.54
C GLY A 130 18.21 -1.14 15.74
N ASP A 131 19.03 -1.21 14.70
CA ASP A 131 20.45 -0.83 14.71
C ASP A 131 20.64 0.52 14.02
N ALA A 132 21.09 1.54 14.76
CA ALA A 132 21.32 2.88 14.22
C ALA A 132 22.40 2.92 13.13
N ASP A 133 23.38 2.04 13.22
CA ASP A 133 24.50 2.00 12.26
C ASP A 133 24.10 1.40 10.92
N SER A 134 22.95 0.71 10.86
CA SER A 134 22.40 0.21 9.61
C SER A 134 21.68 1.30 8.79
N VAL A 135 21.41 2.46 9.37
CA VAL A 135 20.60 3.53 8.74
C VAL A 135 21.45 4.73 8.34
N GLU A 136 21.32 5.09 7.07
CA GLU A 136 21.88 6.32 6.49
C GLU A 136 20.73 7.21 6.00
N ILE A 137 20.70 8.49 6.43
CA ILE A 137 19.79 9.50 5.87
C ILE A 137 20.40 10.03 4.58
N LEU A 138 19.76 9.77 3.46
CA LEU A 138 20.19 10.18 2.13
C LEU A 138 19.72 11.59 1.80
N ASP A 139 18.46 11.90 2.13
CA ASP A 139 17.86 13.22 1.89
C ASP A 139 16.73 13.49 2.88
N SER A 140 16.41 14.75 3.12
CA SER A 140 15.25 15.18 3.89
C SER A 140 14.86 16.61 3.54
N PHE A 141 13.56 16.86 3.40
CA PHE A 141 13.03 18.17 3.06
C PHE A 141 11.57 18.35 3.53
N PHE A 142 11.11 19.60 3.45
CA PHE A 142 9.72 19.99 3.72
C PHE A 142 9.03 20.41 2.47
N GLN A 143 7.75 20.04 2.37
CA GLN A 143 6.85 20.56 1.36
C GLN A 143 5.51 20.85 2.03
N GLY A 144 5.20 22.14 2.21
CA GLY A 144 4.06 22.54 3.03
C GLY A 144 4.25 22.11 4.50
N ASP A 145 3.27 21.39 5.02
CA ASP A 145 3.25 20.89 6.40
C ASP A 145 3.65 19.39 6.47
N VAL A 146 4.32 18.89 5.43
CA VAL A 146 4.78 17.50 5.33
C VAL A 146 6.30 17.45 5.39
N TYR A 147 6.83 16.55 6.20
CA TYR A 147 8.26 16.21 6.22
C TYR A 147 8.51 14.96 5.40
N PHE A 148 9.43 15.03 4.45
CA PHE A 148 9.88 13.92 3.61
C PHE A 148 11.28 13.49 4.03
N LEU A 149 11.51 12.19 4.09
CA LEU A 149 12.76 11.56 4.47
C LEU A 149 13.10 10.44 3.49
N HIS A 150 14.30 10.46 2.94
CA HIS A 150 14.91 9.38 2.17
C HIS A 150 15.99 8.71 2.99
N ALA A 151 15.89 7.42 3.21
CA ALA A 151 16.85 6.68 4.00
C ALA A 151 17.23 5.36 3.33
N ARG A 152 18.43 4.88 3.64
CA ARG A 152 18.88 3.51 3.40
C ARG A 152 18.96 2.80 4.74
N ASP A 153 18.44 1.59 4.81
CA ASP A 153 18.53 0.70 5.95
C ASP A 153 18.98 -0.69 5.51
N THR A 154 20.19 -1.06 5.89
CA THR A 154 20.81 -2.34 5.54
C THR A 154 20.47 -3.47 6.52
N SER A 155 19.67 -3.17 7.56
CA SER A 155 19.26 -4.21 8.51
C SER A 155 18.27 -5.19 7.89
N ALA A 156 18.25 -6.41 8.43
CA ALA A 156 17.26 -7.41 8.02
C ALA A 156 15.84 -6.91 8.33
N GLY A 157 14.96 -6.89 7.32
CA GLY A 157 13.55 -6.50 7.46
C GLY A 157 12.63 -7.72 7.50
N GLU A 158 11.42 -7.54 8.01
CA GLU A 158 10.37 -8.57 8.00
C GLU A 158 9.73 -8.76 6.62
N ILE A 159 9.87 -7.77 5.73
CA ILE A 159 9.35 -7.83 4.36
C ILE A 159 10.47 -8.26 3.43
N GLU A 160 10.40 -9.50 2.96
CA GLU A 160 11.32 -10.01 1.94
C GLU A 160 11.11 -9.31 0.59
N ALA A 161 12.16 -9.24 -0.22
CA ALA A 161 12.15 -8.69 -1.58
C ALA A 161 11.85 -7.17 -1.70
N VAL A 162 12.07 -6.40 -0.64
CA VAL A 162 12.14 -4.93 -0.70
C VAL A 162 13.57 -4.44 -0.64
N THR A 163 13.83 -3.30 -1.29
CA THR A 163 15.17 -2.69 -1.31
C THR A 163 15.57 -2.14 0.06
N GLU A 164 16.85 -1.84 0.21
CA GLU A 164 17.37 -1.18 1.41
C GLU A 164 16.89 0.28 1.50
N THR A 165 16.61 0.92 0.37
CA THR A 165 16.19 2.32 0.32
C THR A 165 14.69 2.45 0.41
N TYR A 166 14.23 3.53 1.07
CA TYR A 166 12.82 3.87 1.16
C TYR A 166 12.62 5.38 1.29
N TRP A 167 11.48 5.83 0.80
CA TRP A 167 10.96 7.16 1.07
C TRP A 167 9.87 7.11 2.13
N ARG A 168 9.85 8.13 3.01
CA ARG A 168 8.87 8.27 4.07
C ARG A 168 8.38 9.70 4.19
N SER A 169 7.09 9.89 4.43
CA SER A 169 6.52 11.18 4.78
C SER A 169 5.84 11.14 6.13
N TYR A 170 5.85 12.28 6.80
CA TYR A 170 5.19 12.52 8.07
C TYR A 170 4.27 13.72 7.92
N LEU A 171 3.01 13.59 8.33
CA LEU A 171 1.97 14.60 8.19
C LEU A 171 0.98 14.55 9.34
N ASP A 172 0.37 15.69 9.63
CA ASP A 172 -0.75 15.75 10.56
C ASP A 172 -2.01 15.12 9.91
N ALA A 173 -2.66 14.23 10.62
CA ALA A 173 -3.93 13.60 10.25
C ALA A 173 -4.92 13.80 11.42
N GLY A 174 -5.62 14.92 11.44
CA GLY A 174 -6.40 15.34 12.59
C GLY A 174 -5.52 15.53 13.84
N PRO A 175 -5.86 14.92 14.98
CA PRO A 175 -5.06 15.03 16.21
C PRO A 175 -3.85 14.06 16.23
N ARG A 176 -3.60 13.35 15.13
CA ARG A 176 -2.60 12.27 15.03
C ARG A 176 -1.57 12.59 13.97
N ILE A 177 -0.47 11.87 14.00
CA ILE A 177 0.52 11.91 12.94
C ILE A 177 0.40 10.63 12.13
N ALA A 178 0.27 10.80 10.82
CA ALA A 178 0.40 9.71 9.88
C ALA A 178 1.84 9.64 9.35
N THR A 179 2.40 8.44 9.31
CA THR A 179 3.68 8.12 8.69
C THR A 179 3.41 7.25 7.49
N LEU A 180 3.71 7.75 6.30
CA LEU A 180 3.52 7.02 5.05
C LEU A 180 4.89 6.60 4.51
N THR A 181 5.00 5.38 3.99
CA THR A 181 6.27 4.85 3.48
C THR A 181 6.06 4.17 2.14
N VAL A 182 6.98 4.40 1.21
CA VAL A 182 7.11 3.64 -0.03
C VAL A 182 8.32 2.73 0.11
N LEU A 183 8.08 1.43 0.05
CA LEU A 183 9.09 0.38 0.03
C LEU A 183 9.16 -0.16 -1.40
N GLU A 184 10.27 0.07 -2.06
CA GLU A 184 10.51 -0.42 -3.42
C GLU A 184 10.73 -1.93 -3.41
N THR A 185 10.29 -2.62 -4.47
CA THR A 185 10.62 -4.03 -4.66
C THR A 185 11.93 -4.18 -5.42
N GLU A 186 12.67 -5.28 -5.17
CA GLU A 186 13.96 -5.51 -5.80
C GLU A 186 13.89 -5.69 -7.33
N ALA A 187 12.76 -6.12 -7.85
CA ALA A 187 12.60 -6.39 -9.28
C ALA A 187 11.17 -6.08 -9.78
N PRO A 188 11.03 -5.20 -10.79
CA PRO A 188 12.07 -4.35 -11.37
C PRO A 188 12.47 -3.22 -10.41
N PRO A 189 13.74 -2.77 -10.45
CA PRO A 189 14.15 -1.65 -9.61
C PRO A 189 13.40 -0.39 -10.01
N VAL A 190 12.96 0.37 -9.02
CA VAL A 190 12.28 1.66 -9.18
C VAL A 190 13.31 2.77 -8.95
N GLY A 191 13.21 3.86 -9.70
CA GLY A 191 14.07 5.03 -9.47
C GLY A 191 13.63 5.80 -8.23
N SER A 192 14.58 6.45 -7.57
CA SER A 192 14.29 7.25 -6.37
C SER A 192 13.30 8.40 -6.66
N GLU A 193 13.31 8.95 -7.88
CA GLU A 193 12.36 9.99 -8.28
C GLU A 193 10.94 9.47 -8.43
N GLU A 194 10.77 8.28 -9.02
CA GLU A 194 9.46 7.64 -9.14
C GLU A 194 8.90 7.23 -7.79
N SER A 195 9.77 6.76 -6.88
CA SER A 195 9.38 6.42 -5.52
C SER A 195 8.94 7.64 -4.72
N LEU A 196 9.67 8.76 -4.86
CA LEU A 196 9.28 10.04 -4.26
C LEU A 196 7.96 10.54 -4.83
N ALA A 197 7.78 10.50 -6.16
CA ALA A 197 6.53 10.89 -6.79
C ALA A 197 5.35 10.04 -6.28
N THR A 198 5.54 8.73 -6.16
CA THR A 198 4.54 7.82 -5.60
C THR A 198 4.20 8.17 -4.14
N LEU A 199 5.22 8.50 -3.32
CA LEU A 199 4.99 8.95 -1.96
C LEU A 199 4.21 10.27 -1.89
N GLN A 200 4.53 11.23 -2.78
CA GLN A 200 3.82 12.50 -2.85
C GLN A 200 2.35 12.29 -3.25
N GLU A 201 2.07 11.42 -4.23
CA GLU A 201 0.70 11.05 -4.60
C GLU A 201 -0.03 10.39 -3.42
N PHE A 202 0.64 9.48 -2.70
CA PHE A 202 0.08 8.83 -1.52
C PHE A 202 -0.25 9.83 -0.42
N THR A 203 0.69 10.72 -0.13
CA THR A 203 0.54 11.79 0.87
C THR A 203 -0.65 12.70 0.51
N ASN A 204 -0.72 13.16 -0.73
CA ASN A 204 -1.80 14.01 -1.21
C ASN A 204 -3.16 13.30 -1.14
N ALA A 205 -3.22 12.01 -1.47
CA ALA A 205 -4.44 11.22 -1.38
C ALA A 205 -4.95 11.14 0.07
N VAL A 206 -4.07 10.89 1.04
CA VAL A 206 -4.42 10.84 2.46
C VAL A 206 -4.86 12.22 2.96
N ILE A 207 -4.15 13.29 2.61
CA ILE A 207 -4.53 14.67 2.99
C ILE A 207 -5.92 15.00 2.45
N ALA A 208 -6.17 14.76 1.16
CA ALA A 208 -7.46 15.06 0.53
C ALA A 208 -8.60 14.29 1.18
N ALA A 209 -8.42 12.98 1.41
CA ALA A 209 -9.46 12.14 2.03
C ALA A 209 -9.84 12.61 3.44
N ASN A 210 -8.88 13.09 4.23
CA ASN A 210 -9.14 13.58 5.57
C ASN A 210 -9.67 15.02 5.59
N ALA A 211 -9.32 15.87 4.62
CA ALA A 211 -9.92 17.18 4.46
C ALA A 211 -11.42 17.07 4.10
N ASP A 212 -11.77 16.16 3.19
CA ASP A 212 -13.15 15.90 2.79
C ASP A 212 -13.97 15.33 3.95
N ALA A 213 -13.40 14.41 4.73
CA ALA A 213 -14.04 13.83 5.92
C ALA A 213 -14.35 14.89 6.98
N ALA A 214 -13.45 15.84 7.20
CA ALA A 214 -13.65 16.95 8.14
C ALA A 214 -14.77 17.92 7.71
N GLN A 215 -15.07 17.98 6.41
CA GLN A 215 -16.11 18.83 5.84
C GLN A 215 -17.45 18.11 5.67
N ALA A 216 -17.49 16.77 5.77
CA ALA A 216 -18.71 15.99 5.63
C ALA A 216 -19.69 16.27 6.81
N PRO A 217 -20.97 16.52 6.56
CA PRO A 217 -21.95 16.63 7.62
C PRO A 217 -21.99 15.32 8.44
N LEU A 218 -22.01 15.41 9.76
CA LEU A 218 -22.05 14.26 10.69
C LEU A 218 -23.14 13.20 10.36
N ALA A 219 -24.16 13.56 9.58
CA ALA A 219 -25.25 12.68 9.18
C ALA A 219 -24.92 11.77 7.97
N ALA A 220 -23.80 11.98 7.30
CA ALA A 220 -23.44 11.27 6.07
C ALA A 220 -22.45 10.10 6.30
N LEU A 221 -21.99 9.89 7.52
CA LEU A 221 -21.15 8.72 7.83
C LEU A 221 -22.04 7.48 7.83
N PRO A 222 -21.83 6.49 6.97
CA PRO A 222 -22.56 5.23 7.07
C PRO A 222 -22.26 4.62 8.45
N PRO A 223 -23.26 3.98 9.09
CA PRO A 223 -23.01 3.29 10.34
C PRO A 223 -21.86 2.30 10.12
N ALA A 224 -20.87 2.33 11.01
CA ALA A 224 -19.74 1.43 10.98
C ALA A 224 -20.24 0.01 10.75
N SER A 225 -19.88 -0.59 9.62
CA SER A 225 -20.20 -1.99 9.36
C SER A 225 -19.60 -2.80 10.49
N PRO A 226 -20.33 -3.77 11.07
CA PRO A 226 -19.79 -4.60 12.13
C PRO A 226 -18.54 -5.28 11.58
N ILE A 227 -17.40 -4.99 12.21
CA ILE A 227 -16.13 -5.63 11.92
C ILE A 227 -16.35 -7.11 12.20
N VAL A 228 -16.41 -7.91 11.13
CA VAL A 228 -16.26 -9.36 11.26
C VAL A 228 -14.79 -9.53 11.65
N GLN A 229 -14.55 -9.71 12.94
CA GLN A 229 -13.22 -10.05 13.46
C GLN A 229 -12.73 -11.28 12.71
N PRO A 230 -11.66 -11.18 11.90
CA PRO A 230 -10.98 -12.39 11.43
C PRO A 230 -10.47 -13.13 12.67
N ALA A 231 -10.63 -14.45 12.67
CA ALA A 231 -10.06 -15.29 13.73
C ALA A 231 -8.58 -14.93 13.89
N ALA A 232 -8.15 -14.73 15.15
CA ALA A 232 -6.84 -14.28 15.53
C ALA A 232 -5.75 -14.98 14.70
N ALA A 233 -5.08 -14.23 13.85
CA ALA A 233 -3.85 -14.67 13.21
C ALA A 233 -2.79 -14.93 14.29
N PRO A 234 -1.90 -15.92 14.12
CA PRO A 234 -0.84 -16.18 15.07
C PRO A 234 -0.06 -14.88 15.27
N ARG A 235 0.17 -14.54 16.56
CA ARG A 235 0.97 -13.37 16.95
C ARG A 235 2.31 -13.46 16.23
N ALA A 236 2.50 -12.65 15.20
CA ALA A 236 3.80 -12.28 14.72
C ALA A 236 4.55 -11.71 15.93
N GLY A 237 5.77 -12.21 16.14
CA GLY A 237 6.62 -11.75 17.24
C GLY A 237 6.76 -10.24 17.22
N ASN A 238 7.17 -9.64 18.33
CA ASN A 238 7.34 -8.20 18.61
C ASN A 238 8.05 -7.41 17.52
N GLY A 239 7.59 -7.54 16.29
CA GLY A 239 7.92 -6.64 15.19
C GLY A 239 7.43 -5.27 15.60
N THR A 240 8.34 -4.44 15.95
CA THR A 240 8.19 -3.06 16.36
C THR A 240 7.15 -2.42 15.43
N LEU A 241 5.97 -2.16 15.97
CA LEU A 241 5.03 -1.22 15.36
C LEU A 241 5.85 0.05 15.11
N TRP A 242 6.23 0.22 13.87
CA TRP A 242 7.16 1.26 13.45
C TRP A 242 6.67 2.61 13.97
N ASN A 243 7.27 3.07 15.08
CA ASN A 243 7.25 4.44 15.57
C ASN A 243 6.04 5.00 16.33
N VAL A 244 5.16 4.20 16.87
CA VAL A 244 4.15 4.76 17.81
C VAL A 244 4.81 5.42 19.04
N GLY A 245 5.97 4.91 19.46
CA GLY A 245 6.75 5.50 20.56
C GLY A 245 7.57 6.74 20.21
N LEU A 246 7.87 6.96 18.91
CA LEU A 246 8.71 8.05 18.44
C LEU A 246 8.10 9.41 18.76
N PHE A 247 6.83 9.62 18.44
CA PHE A 247 6.16 10.89 18.59
C PHE A 247 5.95 11.26 20.06
N ARG A 248 5.76 10.27 20.94
CA ARG A 248 5.68 10.50 22.38
C ARG A 248 6.94 11.07 22.96
N ARG A 249 8.13 10.73 22.41
CA ARG A 249 9.43 11.26 22.85
C ARG A 249 9.72 12.63 22.29
N ILE A 250 9.34 12.92 21.05
CA ILE A 250 9.59 14.21 20.40
C ILE A 250 8.63 15.28 20.93
N MET A 251 7.35 14.91 21.14
CA MET A 251 6.28 15.84 21.54
C MET A 251 6.04 15.90 23.07
N GLY A 252 6.65 15.05 23.86
CA GLY A 252 6.39 14.88 25.29
C GLY A 252 7.41 15.55 26.24
N ARG A 253 8.16 16.56 25.77
CA ARG A 253 9.02 17.41 26.65
C ARG A 253 8.47 18.80 26.79
#